data_06c17b3ff2918281b2d0edf78e3bea13
#
_entry.id   06c17b3ff2918281b2d0edf78e3bea13
#
_cell.length_a   1.000
_cell.length_b   1.000
_cell.length_c   1.000
_cell.angle_alpha   90.00
_cell.angle_beta   90.00
_cell.angle_gamma   90.00
#
_symmetry.space_group_name_H-M   'P 1'
#
loop_
_entity.id
_entity.type
_entity.pdbx_description
1 polymer ?
#
loop_
_entity_poly.entity_id
_entity_poly.type
_entity_poly.pdbx_seq_one_letter_code
_entity_poly.pdbx_strand_id
1 'polypeptide(L)'
;MMRTPLCILLAAAILAMVPSCSPDETDRVAIAYRHVKPAWGGHFGKPVFIRIVKEKRELELHVKEKDEKSWRLLKTYPIAGMSGTLGPKQAEGDFQAPEGFYEVYPNALNPRSNHWLAFNVGYPNGYDRSLGRTGSYIMVHGGDSSVGCFAITDPAIEEVYTMVDQALRAGQRCVPVQIYPFEMTPERMLQEQDSPHIEFWRYLQPGWQFTHTRHAPFQPEG
;
A
#
# COMPACT_ATOMS: atom_id res chain seq x y z
N MET A 1 66.86 53.30 -4.85
CA MET A 1 65.99 52.62 -3.88
C MET A 1 64.67 52.33 -4.59
N MET A 2 64.54 51.10 -5.13
CA MET A 2 63.32 50.65 -5.86
C MET A 2 62.48 49.90 -4.85
N ARG A 3 61.18 50.30 -4.69
CA ARG A 3 60.19 49.59 -3.90
C ARG A 3 59.39 48.70 -4.87
N THR A 4 59.46 47.40 -4.65
CA THR A 4 58.62 46.42 -5.34
C THR A 4 57.20 46.38 -4.69
N PRO A 5 56.11 46.36 -5.50
CA PRO A 5 54.77 46.15 -4.96
C PRO A 5 54.49 44.66 -4.75
N LEU A 6 53.95 44.36 -3.55
CA LEU A 6 53.49 43.04 -3.14
C LEU A 6 52.08 42.76 -3.76
N CYS A 7 52.04 41.86 -4.71
CA CYS A 7 50.76 41.35 -5.23
C CYS A 7 50.14 40.34 -4.25
N ILE A 8 49.05 40.75 -3.63
CA ILE A 8 48.19 39.84 -2.82
C ILE A 8 47.24 39.09 -3.77
N LEU A 9 47.49 37.80 -3.96
CA LEU A 9 46.59 36.90 -4.66
C LEU A 9 45.43 36.52 -3.71
N LEU A 10 44.22 37.07 -3.97
CA LEU A 10 42.99 36.56 -3.35
C LEU A 10 42.60 35.27 -4.06
N ALA A 11 42.74 34.15 -3.36
CA ALA A 11 42.19 32.88 -3.80
C ALA A 11 40.69 32.86 -3.47
N ALA A 12 39.83 33.06 -4.47
CA ALA A 12 38.38 32.86 -4.35
C ALA A 12 38.09 31.36 -4.28
N ALA A 13 37.72 30.88 -3.10
CA ALA A 13 37.23 29.53 -2.94
C ALA A 13 35.80 29.44 -3.57
N ILE A 14 35.72 28.85 -4.75
CA ILE A 14 34.45 28.48 -5.37
C ILE A 14 33.91 27.26 -4.60
N LEU A 15 32.96 27.50 -3.71
CA LEU A 15 32.17 26.46 -3.05
C LEU A 15 31.25 25.86 -4.13
N ALA A 16 31.67 24.73 -4.69
CA ALA A 16 30.82 23.97 -5.62
C ALA A 16 29.58 23.47 -4.83
N MET A 17 28.44 24.09 -5.06
CA MET A 17 27.15 23.54 -4.66
C MET A 17 26.96 22.23 -5.41
N VAL A 18 27.18 21.11 -4.73
CA VAL A 18 26.76 19.79 -5.22
C VAL A 18 25.24 19.79 -5.20
N PRO A 19 24.56 19.70 -6.34
CA PRO A 19 23.10 19.59 -6.33
C PRO A 19 22.74 18.32 -5.54
N SER A 20 21.97 18.49 -4.49
CA SER A 20 21.32 17.38 -3.77
C SER A 20 20.33 16.75 -4.75
N CYS A 21 20.79 15.75 -5.51
CA CYS A 21 19.95 14.98 -6.40
C CYS A 21 19.10 14.04 -5.51
N SER A 22 17.87 14.42 -5.24
CA SER A 22 16.89 13.46 -4.71
C SER A 22 16.77 12.33 -5.74
N PRO A 23 16.77 11.04 -5.31
CA PRO A 23 16.67 9.93 -6.23
C PRO A 23 15.43 10.08 -7.13
N ASP A 24 15.60 9.91 -8.44
CA ASP A 24 14.48 9.93 -9.36
C ASP A 24 13.62 8.65 -9.19
N GLU A 25 12.52 8.57 -9.92
CA GLU A 25 11.57 7.46 -9.90
C GLU A 25 12.24 6.10 -10.15
N THR A 26 13.09 6.05 -11.16
CA THR A 26 13.81 4.84 -11.56
C THR A 26 14.74 4.36 -10.46
N ASP A 27 15.38 5.29 -9.77
CA ASP A 27 16.30 5.00 -8.67
C ASP A 27 15.55 4.42 -7.44
N ARG A 28 14.39 4.97 -7.06
CA ARG A 28 13.63 4.48 -5.90
C ARG A 28 13.17 3.05 -6.07
N VAL A 29 12.59 2.71 -7.22
CA VAL A 29 12.19 1.34 -7.54
C VAL A 29 13.39 0.40 -7.58
N ALA A 30 14.52 0.84 -8.19
CA ALA A 30 15.74 0.06 -8.23
C ALA A 30 16.37 -0.14 -6.84
N ILE A 31 16.28 0.87 -5.95
CA ILE A 31 16.74 0.77 -4.56
C ILE A 31 15.89 -0.26 -3.83
N ALA A 32 14.56 -0.11 -3.85
CA ALA A 32 13.64 -1.05 -3.21
C ALA A 32 13.85 -2.49 -3.71
N TYR A 33 13.97 -2.68 -5.03
CA TYR A 33 14.25 -4.00 -5.61
C TYR A 33 15.55 -4.61 -5.06
N ARG A 34 16.65 -3.83 -4.95
CA ARG A 34 17.92 -4.33 -4.41
C ARG A 34 17.80 -4.72 -2.93
N HIS A 35 17.06 -3.95 -2.13
CA HIS A 35 16.84 -4.25 -0.72
C HIS A 35 16.00 -5.51 -0.51
N VAL A 36 14.97 -5.68 -1.32
CA VAL A 36 13.97 -6.75 -1.17
C VAL A 36 14.43 -8.08 -1.77
N LYS A 37 15.20 -8.03 -2.86
CA LYS A 37 15.64 -9.22 -3.62
C LYS A 37 16.32 -10.31 -2.78
N PRO A 38 17.23 -10.02 -1.82
CA PRO A 38 17.88 -11.05 -1.02
C PRO A 38 16.89 -11.93 -0.24
N ALA A 39 15.83 -11.33 0.29
CA ALA A 39 14.83 -12.04 1.09
C ALA A 39 13.69 -12.63 0.25
N TRP A 40 13.23 -11.92 -0.78
CA TRP A 40 11.99 -12.20 -1.49
C TRP A 40 12.14 -12.56 -2.96
N GLY A 41 13.36 -12.53 -3.51
CA GLY A 41 13.62 -12.77 -4.95
C GLY A 41 13.06 -14.09 -5.48
N GLY A 42 12.98 -15.14 -4.67
CA GLY A 42 12.34 -16.41 -5.02
C GLY A 42 10.81 -16.34 -5.21
N HIS A 43 10.18 -15.24 -4.81
CA HIS A 43 8.74 -14.99 -4.96
C HIS A 43 8.41 -13.97 -6.05
N PHE A 44 9.41 -13.30 -6.63
CA PHE A 44 9.20 -12.31 -7.68
C PHE A 44 8.46 -12.89 -8.88
N GLY A 45 7.48 -12.14 -9.37
CA GLY A 45 6.64 -12.53 -10.49
C GLY A 45 5.54 -13.56 -10.17
N LYS A 46 5.47 -14.03 -8.93
CA LYS A 46 4.33 -14.85 -8.49
C LYS A 46 3.13 -13.94 -8.20
N PRO A 47 1.89 -14.42 -8.43
CA PRO A 47 0.71 -13.65 -8.09
C PRO A 47 0.66 -13.33 -6.59
N VAL A 48 0.20 -12.10 -6.28
CA VAL A 48 0.04 -11.63 -4.90
C VAL A 48 -1.36 -11.06 -4.68
N PHE A 49 -1.82 -11.05 -3.43
CA PHE A 49 -2.94 -10.24 -2.98
C PHE A 49 -2.67 -9.67 -1.59
N ILE A 50 -3.39 -8.61 -1.26
CA ILE A 50 -3.26 -7.89 0.02
C ILE A 50 -4.57 -8.02 0.80
N ARG A 51 -4.46 -8.29 2.10
CA ARG A 51 -5.55 -8.18 3.06
C ARG A 51 -5.18 -7.18 4.14
N ILE A 52 -6.12 -6.27 4.45
CA ILE A 52 -5.96 -5.29 5.53
C ILE A 52 -7.05 -5.54 6.56
N VAL A 53 -6.69 -5.58 7.84
CA VAL A 53 -7.62 -5.65 8.97
C VAL A 53 -7.45 -4.38 9.81
N LYS A 54 -8.40 -3.47 9.70
CA LYS A 54 -8.30 -2.12 10.29
C LYS A 54 -8.16 -2.14 11.81
N GLU A 55 -8.97 -2.93 12.51
CA GLU A 55 -8.95 -3.05 13.98
C GLU A 55 -7.57 -3.49 14.48
N LYS A 56 -6.94 -4.44 13.79
CA LYS A 56 -5.60 -4.93 14.12
C LYS A 56 -4.48 -3.99 13.69
N ARG A 57 -4.78 -3.06 12.80
CA ARG A 57 -3.80 -2.23 12.11
C ARG A 57 -2.73 -3.08 11.41
N GLU A 58 -3.19 -4.06 10.64
CA GLU A 58 -2.34 -5.02 9.95
C GLU A 58 -2.62 -5.05 8.45
N LEU A 59 -1.54 -5.09 7.67
CA LEU A 59 -1.54 -5.39 6.24
C LEU A 59 -0.84 -6.75 6.05
N GLU A 60 -1.53 -7.68 5.44
CA GLU A 60 -1.02 -9.00 5.10
C GLU A 60 -0.74 -9.09 3.60
N LEU A 61 0.47 -9.50 3.26
CA LEU A 61 0.86 -9.82 1.89
C LEU A 61 0.82 -11.32 1.69
N HIS A 62 0.01 -11.77 0.75
CA HIS A 62 -0.15 -13.18 0.39
C HIS A 62 0.44 -13.43 -1.00
N VAL A 63 1.02 -14.62 -1.20
CA VAL A 63 1.61 -15.06 -2.47
C VAL A 63 1.08 -16.42 -2.88
N LYS A 64 0.89 -16.62 -4.17
CA LYS A 64 0.52 -17.93 -4.76
C LYS A 64 1.78 -18.64 -5.23
N GLU A 65 2.09 -19.80 -4.67
CA GLU A 65 3.19 -20.64 -5.13
C GLU A 65 2.79 -21.40 -6.41
N LYS A 66 3.76 -21.64 -7.32
CA LYS A 66 3.47 -22.21 -8.67
C LYS A 66 2.76 -23.56 -8.62
N ASP A 67 3.10 -24.39 -7.64
CA ASP A 67 2.61 -25.76 -7.51
C ASP A 67 1.50 -25.91 -6.45
N GLU A 68 1.13 -24.79 -5.79
CA GLU A 68 0.12 -24.78 -4.75
C GLU A 68 -1.23 -24.29 -5.31
N LYS A 69 -2.30 -24.98 -4.92
CA LYS A 69 -3.67 -24.56 -5.21
C LYS A 69 -4.14 -23.41 -4.32
N SER A 70 -3.41 -23.13 -3.25
CA SER A 70 -3.74 -22.14 -2.23
C SER A 70 -2.73 -20.99 -2.19
N TRP A 71 -3.18 -19.87 -1.66
CA TRP A 71 -2.33 -18.72 -1.37
C TRP A 71 -1.74 -18.88 0.04
N ARG A 72 -0.53 -18.38 0.22
CA ARG A 72 0.17 -18.42 1.50
C ARG A 72 0.42 -17.01 2.01
N LEU A 73 0.19 -16.79 3.30
CA LEU A 73 0.65 -15.57 3.96
C LEU A 73 2.18 -15.51 3.88
N LEU A 74 2.69 -14.48 3.23
CA LEU A 74 4.11 -14.25 3.11
C LEU A 74 4.63 -13.47 4.32
N LYS A 75 3.96 -12.35 4.64
CA LYS A 75 4.32 -11.49 5.78
C LYS A 75 3.15 -10.60 6.19
N THR A 76 3.10 -10.26 7.49
CA THR A 76 2.21 -9.25 8.07
C THR A 76 3.03 -8.00 8.40
N TYR A 77 2.51 -6.84 8.05
CA TYR A 77 3.11 -5.53 8.30
C TYR A 77 2.19 -4.72 9.20
N PRO A 78 2.72 -4.08 10.26
CA PRO A 78 1.94 -3.14 11.04
C PRO A 78 1.62 -1.88 10.22
N ILE A 79 0.40 -1.37 10.33
CA ILE A 79 0.01 -0.06 9.80
C ILE A 79 0.40 0.99 10.82
N ALA A 80 1.45 1.76 10.53
CA ALA A 80 1.98 2.80 11.39
C ALA A 80 1.04 4.01 11.47
N GLY A 81 0.43 4.40 10.33
CA GLY A 81 -0.51 5.52 10.24
C GLY A 81 -1.80 5.15 9.49
N MET A 82 -2.94 5.44 10.10
CA MET A 82 -4.28 5.31 9.51
C MET A 82 -5.24 6.13 10.35
N SER A 83 -6.18 6.84 9.72
CA SER A 83 -7.22 7.61 10.41
C SER A 83 -8.61 7.02 10.21
N GLY A 84 -9.56 7.52 11.01
CA GLY A 84 -10.94 7.08 11.02
C GLY A 84 -11.20 5.95 12.02
N THR A 85 -12.42 5.46 12.00
CA THR A 85 -12.94 4.39 12.85
C THR A 85 -13.28 3.14 12.03
N LEU A 86 -13.87 2.14 12.63
CA LEU A 86 -14.51 1.04 11.88
C LEU A 86 -15.72 1.57 11.13
N GLY A 87 -15.90 1.09 9.91
CA GLY A 87 -16.93 1.53 8.98
C GLY A 87 -16.34 1.99 7.64
N PRO A 88 -17.17 2.08 6.59
CA PRO A 88 -16.73 2.45 5.25
C PRO A 88 -16.38 3.94 5.15
N LYS A 89 -15.46 4.27 4.24
CA LYS A 89 -15.33 5.63 3.74
C LYS A 89 -16.56 6.00 2.91
N GLN A 90 -17.10 7.21 3.10
CA GLN A 90 -18.31 7.65 2.45
C GLN A 90 -18.11 8.87 1.54
N ALA A 91 -17.25 9.81 1.94
CA ALA A 91 -17.08 11.06 1.21
C ALA A 91 -15.63 11.53 1.15
N GLU A 92 -15.32 12.34 0.14
CA GLU A 92 -14.06 13.08 0.10
C GLU A 92 -13.92 13.92 1.37
N GLY A 93 -12.73 13.90 1.99
CA GLY A 93 -12.44 14.68 3.20
C GLY A 93 -13.04 14.13 4.51
N ASP A 94 -13.66 12.96 4.54
CA ASP A 94 -14.19 12.35 5.77
C ASP A 94 -13.11 11.74 6.70
N PHE A 95 -11.85 11.81 6.31
CA PHE A 95 -10.68 11.28 7.03
C PHE A 95 -10.78 9.77 7.35
N GLN A 96 -11.62 9.05 6.63
CA GLN A 96 -11.93 7.65 6.86
C GLN A 96 -11.14 6.75 5.89
N ALA A 97 -10.45 5.74 6.43
CA ALA A 97 -9.90 4.66 5.64
C ALA A 97 -11.02 3.72 5.15
N PRO A 98 -11.05 3.34 3.86
CA PRO A 98 -12.13 2.53 3.30
C PRO A 98 -12.13 1.09 3.82
N GLU A 99 -13.26 0.41 3.60
CA GLU A 99 -13.46 -1.03 3.73
C GLU A 99 -14.10 -1.54 2.44
N GLY A 100 -13.70 -2.71 1.97
CA GLY A 100 -14.23 -3.26 0.72
C GLY A 100 -13.23 -4.11 -0.08
N PHE A 101 -13.61 -4.40 -1.32
CA PHE A 101 -12.83 -5.18 -2.28
C PHE A 101 -12.33 -4.26 -3.39
N TYR A 102 -11.02 -4.12 -3.51
CA TYR A 102 -10.35 -3.18 -4.42
C TYR A 102 -9.33 -3.89 -5.28
N GLU A 103 -8.83 -3.20 -6.30
CA GLU A 103 -7.87 -3.74 -7.26
C GLU A 103 -6.80 -2.70 -7.58
N VAL A 104 -5.54 -3.10 -7.46
CA VAL A 104 -4.38 -2.30 -7.87
C VAL A 104 -3.96 -2.71 -9.26
N TYR A 105 -4.10 -1.80 -10.22
CA TYR A 105 -3.64 -1.95 -11.60
C TYR A 105 -2.24 -1.36 -11.80
N PRO A 106 -1.53 -1.67 -12.91
CA PRO A 106 -0.18 -1.14 -13.16
C PRO A 106 -0.09 0.40 -13.09
N ASN A 107 -1.13 1.10 -13.56
CA ASN A 107 -1.19 2.57 -13.52
C ASN A 107 -1.52 3.15 -12.13
N ALA A 108 -1.81 2.30 -11.16
CA ALA A 108 -2.04 2.71 -9.77
C ALA A 108 -0.73 2.82 -8.97
N LEU A 109 0.39 2.35 -9.50
CA LEU A 109 1.70 2.47 -8.89
C LEU A 109 2.19 3.91 -8.93
N ASN A 110 2.70 4.41 -7.79
CA ASN A 110 3.26 5.76 -7.68
C ASN A 110 4.69 5.73 -7.10
N PRO A 111 5.70 5.57 -7.93
CA PRO A 111 7.10 5.59 -7.51
C PRO A 111 7.62 7.00 -7.15
N ARG A 112 6.84 8.06 -7.46
CA ARG A 112 7.15 9.46 -7.15
C ARG A 112 6.43 9.99 -5.93
N SER A 113 5.93 9.11 -5.08
CA SER A 113 5.22 9.49 -3.87
C SER A 113 6.08 10.37 -2.95
N ASN A 114 5.47 11.39 -2.32
CA ASN A 114 6.11 12.15 -1.26
C ASN A 114 6.43 11.30 -0.01
N HIS A 115 5.83 10.10 0.07
CA HIS A 115 6.04 9.11 1.12
C HIS A 115 6.81 7.91 0.59
N TRP A 116 7.96 8.13 -0.05
CA TRP A 116 8.87 7.16 -0.63
C TRP A 116 8.25 6.45 -1.85
N LEU A 117 7.53 5.37 -1.66
CA LEU A 117 6.77 4.63 -2.67
C LEU A 117 5.30 4.55 -2.23
N ALA A 118 4.38 4.42 -3.20
CA ALA A 118 2.97 4.26 -2.91
C ALA A 118 2.24 3.54 -4.05
N PHE A 119 1.05 3.01 -3.76
CA PHE A 119 0.09 2.61 -4.79
C PHE A 119 -1.33 2.92 -4.34
N ASN A 120 -2.19 3.28 -5.31
CA ASN A 120 -3.60 3.54 -5.08
C ASN A 120 -4.36 2.22 -4.97
N VAL A 121 -5.17 2.06 -3.91
CA VAL A 121 -5.96 0.84 -3.70
C VAL A 121 -7.12 0.69 -4.68
N GLY A 122 -7.53 1.78 -5.36
CA GLY A 122 -8.64 1.76 -6.33
C GLY A 122 -10.00 2.19 -5.76
N TYR A 123 -10.01 2.86 -4.60
CA TYR A 123 -11.23 3.50 -4.07
C TYR A 123 -11.62 4.73 -4.90
N PRO A 124 -12.93 4.99 -5.15
CA PRO A 124 -14.08 4.13 -4.90
C PRO A 124 -14.22 3.02 -5.97
N ASN A 125 -14.61 1.82 -5.53
CA ASN A 125 -14.95 0.73 -6.45
C ASN A 125 -16.37 0.89 -7.05
N GLY A 126 -16.86 -0.13 -7.80
CA GLY A 126 -18.21 -0.10 -8.39
C GLY A 126 -19.32 -0.04 -7.34
N TYR A 127 -19.18 -0.81 -6.27
CA TYR A 127 -20.13 -0.84 -5.16
C TYR A 127 -20.17 0.51 -4.41
N ASP A 128 -19.00 1.10 -4.11
CA ASP A 128 -18.92 2.41 -3.47
C ASP A 128 -19.65 3.47 -4.29
N ARG A 129 -19.40 3.49 -5.60
CA ARG A 129 -20.06 4.43 -6.54
C ARG A 129 -21.57 4.22 -6.61
N SER A 130 -22.06 2.97 -6.55
CA SER A 130 -23.49 2.69 -6.56
C SER A 130 -24.21 3.25 -5.32
N LEU A 131 -23.47 3.41 -4.22
CA LEU A 131 -23.96 4.02 -2.98
C LEU A 131 -23.69 5.53 -2.89
N GLY A 132 -23.20 6.16 -3.98
CA GLY A 132 -22.89 7.59 -4.02
C GLY A 132 -21.67 7.99 -3.19
N ARG A 133 -20.82 7.03 -2.78
CA ARG A 133 -19.60 7.32 -2.05
C ARG A 133 -18.59 8.06 -2.94
N THR A 134 -17.90 9.05 -2.38
CA THR A 134 -16.95 9.89 -3.09
C THR A 134 -15.58 9.87 -2.42
N GLY A 135 -14.57 10.32 -3.17
CA GLY A 135 -13.18 10.39 -2.72
C GLY A 135 -12.23 9.82 -3.77
N SER A 136 -10.95 10.05 -3.53
CA SER A 136 -9.90 9.63 -4.46
C SER A 136 -8.58 9.44 -3.73
N TYR A 137 -7.59 8.88 -4.42
CA TYR A 137 -6.20 8.78 -3.97
C TYR A 137 -6.01 8.13 -2.58
N ILE A 138 -6.78 7.07 -2.30
CA ILE A 138 -6.52 6.26 -1.11
C ILE A 138 -5.33 5.34 -1.42
N MET A 139 -4.23 5.58 -0.71
CA MET A 139 -2.94 4.96 -0.99
C MET A 139 -2.51 4.01 0.14
N VAL A 140 -1.75 2.98 -0.20
CA VAL A 140 -0.79 2.35 0.69
C VAL A 140 0.56 2.99 0.39
N HIS A 141 1.29 3.48 1.41
CA HIS A 141 2.51 4.27 1.21
C HIS A 141 3.51 4.13 2.36
N GLY A 142 4.73 4.61 2.16
CA GLY A 142 5.77 4.72 3.19
C GLY A 142 5.47 5.79 4.23
N GLY A 143 6.41 6.01 5.14
CA GLY A 143 6.22 6.90 6.30
C GLY A 143 5.36 6.27 7.40
N ASP A 144 5.04 7.05 8.41
CA ASP A 144 4.37 6.61 9.64
C ASP A 144 3.09 7.37 9.96
N SER A 145 2.70 8.33 9.13
CA SER A 145 1.54 9.21 9.33
C SER A 145 0.65 9.21 8.09
N SER A 146 -0.66 9.16 8.30
CA SER A 146 -1.64 9.15 7.22
C SER A 146 -3.01 9.64 7.65
N VAL A 147 -3.74 10.25 6.69
CA VAL A 147 -5.13 10.65 6.83
C VAL A 147 -5.93 10.01 5.69
N GLY A 148 -6.77 9.00 6.03
CA GLY A 148 -7.56 8.23 5.09
C GLY A 148 -6.79 7.14 4.32
N CYS A 149 -5.47 7.23 4.23
CA CYS A 149 -4.60 6.25 3.60
C CYS A 149 -4.00 5.25 4.63
N PHE A 150 -3.12 4.38 4.17
CA PHE A 150 -2.44 3.37 4.99
C PHE A 150 -0.92 3.57 4.91
N ALA A 151 -0.32 4.19 5.94
CA ALA A 151 1.12 4.30 6.07
C ALA A 151 1.70 3.04 6.73
N ILE A 152 2.67 2.38 6.09
CA ILE A 152 3.24 1.11 6.55
C ILE A 152 4.75 1.18 6.79
N THR A 153 5.34 2.38 6.82
CA THR A 153 6.78 2.67 6.88
C THR A 153 7.53 2.47 5.57
N ASP A 154 8.69 3.14 5.42
CA ASP A 154 9.49 3.05 4.19
C ASP A 154 10.03 1.63 3.94
N PRO A 155 10.61 0.92 4.92
CA PRO A 155 11.06 -0.46 4.69
C PRO A 155 9.92 -1.41 4.31
N ALA A 156 8.73 -1.25 4.91
CA ALA A 156 7.58 -2.10 4.62
C ALA A 156 7.02 -1.84 3.22
N ILE A 157 6.91 -0.56 2.81
CA ILE A 157 6.42 -0.25 1.47
C ILE A 157 7.40 -0.69 0.38
N GLU A 158 8.71 -0.69 0.62
CA GLU A 158 9.68 -1.26 -0.33
C GLU A 158 9.36 -2.73 -0.62
N GLU A 159 9.11 -3.54 0.42
CA GLU A 159 8.77 -4.94 0.26
C GLU A 159 7.43 -5.13 -0.46
N VAL A 160 6.37 -4.49 0.02
CA VAL A 160 5.02 -4.65 -0.54
C VAL A 160 4.94 -4.12 -1.97
N TYR A 161 5.48 -2.91 -2.21
CA TYR A 161 5.49 -2.30 -3.55
C TYR A 161 6.26 -3.16 -4.56
N THR A 162 7.46 -3.63 -4.20
CA THR A 162 8.27 -4.48 -5.08
C THR A 162 7.54 -5.76 -5.44
N MET A 163 6.89 -6.42 -4.47
CA MET A 163 6.13 -7.64 -4.75
C MET A 163 4.92 -7.39 -5.65
N VAL A 164 4.20 -6.28 -5.45
CA VAL A 164 3.09 -5.83 -6.31
C VAL A 164 3.60 -5.52 -7.72
N ASP A 165 4.65 -4.71 -7.87
CA ASP A 165 5.25 -4.35 -9.16
C ASP A 165 5.72 -5.60 -9.93
N GLN A 166 6.43 -6.50 -9.26
CA GLN A 166 6.94 -7.72 -9.89
C GLN A 166 5.81 -8.68 -10.33
N ALA A 167 4.73 -8.79 -9.57
CA ALA A 167 3.57 -9.60 -9.93
C ALA A 167 2.84 -9.02 -11.16
N LEU A 168 2.62 -7.70 -11.18
CA LEU A 168 1.99 -7.01 -12.31
C LEU A 168 2.86 -7.11 -13.58
N ARG A 169 4.17 -6.91 -13.49
CA ARG A 169 5.12 -7.08 -14.62
C ARG A 169 5.16 -8.50 -15.14
N ALA A 170 4.92 -9.50 -14.29
CA ALA A 170 4.88 -10.90 -14.68
C ALA A 170 3.53 -11.33 -15.30
N GLY A 171 2.57 -10.41 -15.45
CA GLY A 171 1.30 -10.65 -16.14
C GLY A 171 0.08 -10.81 -15.22
N GLN A 172 0.20 -10.60 -13.91
CA GLN A 172 -0.98 -10.47 -13.07
C GLN A 172 -1.76 -9.22 -13.49
N ARG A 173 -3.03 -9.36 -13.88
CA ARG A 173 -3.83 -8.24 -14.42
C ARG A 173 -4.02 -7.11 -13.41
N CYS A 174 -4.34 -7.47 -12.18
CA CYS A 174 -4.48 -6.56 -11.04
C CYS A 174 -4.14 -7.32 -9.75
N VAL A 175 -3.76 -6.57 -8.72
CA VAL A 175 -3.55 -7.13 -7.37
C VAL A 175 -4.79 -6.86 -6.53
N PRO A 176 -5.52 -7.90 -6.07
CA PRO A 176 -6.66 -7.74 -5.18
C PRO A 176 -6.21 -7.15 -3.84
N VAL A 177 -6.99 -6.18 -3.34
CA VAL A 177 -6.84 -5.59 -2.00
C VAL A 177 -8.17 -5.71 -1.27
N GLN A 178 -8.17 -6.46 -0.19
CA GLN A 178 -9.36 -6.71 0.62
C GLN A 178 -9.19 -6.02 1.97
N ILE A 179 -10.07 -5.07 2.27
CA ILE A 179 -9.99 -4.25 3.47
C ILE A 179 -11.20 -4.54 4.34
N TYR A 180 -10.94 -5.10 5.52
CA TYR A 180 -11.95 -5.49 6.49
C TYR A 180 -11.88 -4.63 7.76
N PRO A 181 -13.02 -4.39 8.42
CA PRO A 181 -13.04 -3.67 9.71
C PRO A 181 -12.27 -4.43 10.79
N PHE A 182 -12.56 -5.71 10.92
CA PHE A 182 -12.04 -6.64 11.92
C PHE A 182 -12.03 -8.08 11.35
N GLU A 183 -11.57 -9.04 12.11
CA GLU A 183 -11.73 -10.47 11.77
C GLU A 183 -13.21 -10.85 11.82
N MET A 184 -13.82 -11.05 10.65
CA MET A 184 -15.29 -11.19 10.52
C MET A 184 -15.77 -12.61 10.85
N THR A 185 -15.38 -13.11 12.05
CA THR A 185 -15.90 -14.37 12.59
C THR A 185 -17.39 -14.23 12.94
N PRO A 186 -18.16 -15.32 13.00
CA PRO A 186 -19.57 -15.27 13.41
C PRO A 186 -19.75 -14.59 14.78
N GLU A 187 -18.88 -14.88 15.74
CA GLU A 187 -18.92 -14.33 17.10
C GLU A 187 -18.67 -12.81 17.09
N ARG A 188 -17.66 -12.36 16.31
CA ARG A 188 -17.34 -10.94 16.21
C ARG A 188 -18.45 -10.16 15.50
N MET A 189 -19.06 -10.74 14.45
CA MET A 189 -20.21 -10.16 13.76
C MET A 189 -21.44 -10.04 14.68
N LEU A 190 -21.65 -11.01 15.59
CA LEU A 190 -22.74 -10.94 16.57
C LEU A 190 -22.53 -9.79 17.58
N GLN A 191 -21.29 -9.55 18.00
CA GLN A 191 -20.95 -8.40 18.88
C GLN A 191 -21.28 -7.05 18.23
N GLU A 192 -21.23 -6.97 16.91
CA GLU A 192 -21.48 -5.76 16.13
C GLU A 192 -22.91 -5.67 15.56
N GLN A 193 -23.83 -6.54 15.98
CA GLN A 193 -25.17 -6.63 15.40
C GLN A 193 -25.96 -5.31 15.43
N ASP A 194 -25.69 -4.44 16.41
CA ASP A 194 -26.33 -3.14 16.59
C ASP A 194 -25.59 -1.98 15.92
N SER A 195 -24.48 -2.27 15.22
CA SER A 195 -23.69 -1.27 14.51
C SER A 195 -24.47 -0.67 13.34
N PRO A 196 -24.37 0.65 13.08
CA PRO A 196 -24.94 1.27 11.89
C PRO A 196 -24.35 0.74 10.58
N HIS A 197 -23.23 0.03 10.67
CA HIS A 197 -22.52 -0.53 9.52
C HIS A 197 -22.78 -2.02 9.29
N ILE A 198 -23.63 -2.66 10.11
CA ILE A 198 -23.81 -4.12 10.12
C ILE A 198 -24.23 -4.68 8.74
N GLU A 199 -25.11 -4.00 8.01
CA GLU A 199 -25.55 -4.47 6.68
C GLU A 199 -24.38 -4.45 5.67
N PHE A 200 -23.54 -3.41 5.72
CA PHE A 200 -22.34 -3.36 4.89
C PHE A 200 -21.33 -4.45 5.29
N TRP A 201 -21.17 -4.72 6.56
CA TRP A 201 -20.29 -5.78 7.04
C TRP A 201 -20.81 -7.19 6.70
N ARG A 202 -22.12 -7.39 6.68
CA ARG A 202 -22.73 -8.62 6.14
C ARG A 202 -22.42 -8.84 4.66
N TYR A 203 -22.33 -7.76 3.88
CA TYR A 203 -21.87 -7.83 2.49
C TYR A 203 -20.39 -8.22 2.39
N LEU A 204 -19.53 -7.79 3.30
CA LEU A 204 -18.09 -8.12 3.30
C LEU A 204 -17.79 -9.53 3.84
N GLN A 205 -18.60 -10.03 4.77
CA GLN A 205 -18.35 -11.27 5.50
C GLN A 205 -18.12 -12.51 4.62
N PRO A 206 -18.87 -12.74 3.53
CA PRO A 206 -18.61 -13.86 2.62
C PRO A 206 -17.20 -13.85 2.03
N GLY A 207 -16.65 -12.67 1.73
CA GLY A 207 -15.28 -12.52 1.26
C GLY A 207 -14.24 -12.91 2.30
N TRP A 208 -14.47 -12.52 3.56
CA TRP A 208 -13.63 -12.95 4.69
C TRP A 208 -13.64 -14.47 4.84
N GLN A 209 -14.83 -15.09 4.90
CA GLN A 209 -15.00 -16.54 5.04
C GLN A 209 -14.35 -17.30 3.88
N PHE A 210 -14.55 -16.83 2.64
CA PHE A 210 -13.94 -17.42 1.46
C PHE A 210 -12.41 -17.40 1.55
N THR A 211 -11.82 -16.24 1.85
CA THR A 211 -10.36 -16.10 1.95
C THR A 211 -9.80 -16.94 3.10
N HIS A 212 -10.50 -17.00 4.23
CA HIS A 212 -10.08 -17.80 5.38
C HIS A 212 -10.14 -19.31 5.09
N THR A 213 -11.18 -19.78 4.39
CA THR A 213 -11.41 -21.20 4.09
C THR A 213 -10.61 -21.68 2.88
N ARG A 214 -10.52 -20.85 1.83
CA ARG A 214 -9.91 -21.21 0.55
C ARG A 214 -8.47 -20.73 0.41
N HIS A 215 -8.00 -19.89 1.33
CA HIS A 215 -6.70 -19.23 1.25
C HIS A 215 -6.45 -18.56 -0.11
N ALA A 216 -7.49 -17.92 -0.65
CA ALA A 216 -7.47 -17.26 -1.97
C ALA A 216 -8.21 -15.91 -1.89
N PRO A 217 -7.86 -14.92 -2.73
CA PRO A 217 -8.59 -13.65 -2.76
C PRO A 217 -10.03 -13.89 -3.24
N PHE A 218 -10.98 -13.30 -2.53
CA PHE A 218 -12.38 -13.27 -2.95
C PHE A 218 -12.53 -12.28 -4.11
N GLN A 219 -13.31 -12.66 -5.11
CA GLN A 219 -13.71 -11.78 -6.19
C GLN A 219 -15.24 -11.68 -6.14
N PRO A 220 -15.80 -10.51 -5.77
CA PRO A 220 -17.24 -10.33 -5.81
C PRO A 220 -17.72 -10.47 -7.26
N GLU A 221 -18.84 -11.15 -7.44
CA GLU A 221 -19.53 -11.16 -8.75
C GLU A 221 -19.94 -9.72 -9.08
N GLY A 222 -19.62 -9.25 -10.30
CA GLY A 222 -19.82 -7.88 -10.75
C GLY A 222 -21.30 -7.53 -10.99
#